data_8f4a408b7f776e049d4a19092c4a8e5e
#
_entry.id   8f4a408b7f776e049d4a19092c4a8e5e
#
_cell.length_a   1.000
_cell.length_b   1.000
_cell.length_c   1.000
_cell.angle_alpha   90.00
_cell.angle_beta   90.00
_cell.angle_gamma   90.00
#
_symmetry.space_group_name_H-M   'P 1'
#
loop_
_entity.id
_entity.type
_entity.pdbx_description
1 polymer ?
#
loop_
_entity_poly.entity_id
_entity_poly.type
_entity_poly.pdbx_seq_one_letter_code
_entity_poly.pdbx_strand_id
1 'polypeptide(L)'
;MLAITELPEQKVQQPAHFFEYLFYLPLYYLTATGQIIVQGLTEPGLLMKGLAFSASLLAILTAHEAGHYIACRRYGVEATLPFFIPAPPLFLAGTFGAFIKIKSPIPSRRALFDIGVAGPLAGFVVAVPVAVIGVLLSRPGPAPAEGAIIFNDPLLFRLIARVAGVPLDVSSEGNPFYFAAWIGLLVTSLNLMPVGQLDGGHATFSLFGARAHKLIGTVAFFTMSTLAVLGWMWHSAPSGFLYAVLLAVMLRMRHPQAGTERDPLGNARLAVAVCTLLVFILSFWPFPITIIE
;
A
#
# COMPACT_ATOMS: atom_id res chain seq x y z
N MET A 1 -1.25 6.51 13.95
CA MET A 1 -0.24 6.36 14.98
C MET A 1 -0.24 7.49 16.00
N LEU A 2 -0.51 8.72 15.62
CA LEU A 2 -0.60 9.89 16.54
C LEU A 2 -1.60 9.73 17.71
N ALA A 3 -2.62 8.87 17.59
CA ALA A 3 -3.59 8.62 18.66
C ALA A 3 -3.23 7.44 19.58
N ILE A 4 -2.27 6.59 19.19
CA ILE A 4 -1.92 5.39 19.97
C ILE A 4 -0.86 5.71 21.03
N THR A 5 -0.03 6.74 20.82
CA THR A 5 1.01 7.17 21.75
C THR A 5 0.48 8.01 22.93
N GLU A 6 -0.75 8.54 22.83
CA GLU A 6 -1.38 9.35 23.87
C GLU A 6 -2.54 8.63 24.58
N LEU A 7 -2.71 7.32 24.39
CA LEU A 7 -3.64 6.57 25.19
C LEU A 7 -3.14 6.64 26.66
N PRO A 8 -3.99 7.10 27.61
CA PRO A 8 -3.59 7.09 29.00
C PRO A 8 -3.16 5.67 29.36
N GLU A 9 -2.02 5.54 30.03
CA GLU A 9 -1.60 4.28 30.64
C GLU A 9 -2.68 3.81 31.62
N GLN A 10 -3.78 3.29 31.10
CA GLN A 10 -4.64 2.46 31.93
C GLN A 10 -3.78 1.25 32.29
N LYS A 11 -3.45 1.14 33.55
CA LYS A 11 -2.96 -0.11 34.17
C LYS A 11 -4.05 -1.16 34.01
N VAL A 12 -4.23 -1.63 32.78
CA VAL A 12 -5.12 -2.74 32.48
C VAL A 12 -4.41 -3.96 33.03
N GLN A 13 -4.97 -4.57 34.07
CA GLN A 13 -4.46 -5.83 34.59
C GLN A 13 -4.40 -6.81 33.43
N GLN A 14 -3.20 -7.23 33.07
CA GLN A 14 -3.04 -8.23 32.02
C GLN A 14 -3.69 -9.54 32.48
N PRO A 15 -4.45 -10.19 31.62
CA PRO A 15 -5.08 -11.46 31.93
C PRO A 15 -4.04 -12.50 32.38
N ALA A 16 -4.35 -13.22 33.46
CA ALA A 16 -3.46 -14.24 34.01
C ALA A 16 -3.52 -15.57 33.22
N HIS A 17 -4.64 -15.82 32.52
CA HIS A 17 -4.87 -17.08 31.78
C HIS A 17 -5.29 -16.83 30.34
N PHE A 18 -4.89 -17.75 29.43
CA PHE A 18 -5.16 -17.66 28.00
C PHE A 18 -6.66 -17.45 27.67
N PHE A 19 -7.57 -18.10 28.38
CA PHE A 19 -9.02 -17.95 28.15
C PHE A 19 -9.57 -16.56 28.51
N GLU A 20 -8.92 -15.85 29.42
CA GLU A 20 -9.31 -14.48 29.77
C GLU A 20 -9.02 -13.51 28.61
N TYR A 21 -8.01 -13.79 27.76
CA TYR A 21 -7.73 -12.99 26.56
C TYR A 21 -8.88 -13.01 25.55
N LEU A 22 -9.68 -14.07 25.49
CA LEU A 22 -10.84 -14.18 24.60
C LEU A 22 -11.89 -13.08 24.89
N PHE A 23 -12.05 -12.70 26.14
CA PHE A 23 -12.97 -11.63 26.55
C PHE A 23 -12.25 -10.28 26.68
N TYR A 24 -11.01 -10.31 27.12
CA TYR A 24 -10.19 -9.12 27.32
C TYR A 24 -9.89 -8.39 25.98
N LEU A 25 -9.43 -9.11 24.96
CA LEU A 25 -9.07 -8.51 23.67
C LEU A 25 -10.26 -7.80 22.98
N PRO A 26 -11.46 -8.40 22.86
CA PRO A 26 -12.62 -7.70 22.31
C PRO A 26 -13.04 -6.47 23.14
N LEU A 27 -13.03 -6.59 24.48
CA LEU A 27 -13.39 -5.47 25.35
C LEU A 27 -12.36 -4.34 25.24
N TYR A 28 -11.08 -4.66 25.29
CA TYR A 28 -9.99 -3.70 25.09
C TYR A 28 -10.10 -3.00 23.73
N TYR A 29 -10.36 -3.78 22.67
CA TYR A 29 -10.56 -3.24 21.33
C TYR A 29 -11.75 -2.26 21.27
N LEU A 30 -12.89 -2.61 21.86
CA LEU A 30 -14.07 -1.75 21.88
C LEU A 30 -13.85 -0.48 22.70
N THR A 31 -13.21 -0.59 23.88
CA THR A 31 -12.91 0.56 24.75
C THR A 31 -11.89 1.50 24.09
N ALA A 32 -10.79 0.98 23.54
CA ALA A 32 -9.79 1.77 22.83
C ALA A 32 -10.40 2.47 21.59
N THR A 33 -11.24 1.76 20.84
CA THR A 33 -11.96 2.33 19.69
C THR A 33 -12.90 3.46 20.14
N GLY A 34 -13.67 3.24 21.19
CA GLY A 34 -14.57 4.25 21.74
C GLY A 34 -13.83 5.50 22.21
N GLN A 35 -12.69 5.33 22.89
CA GLN A 35 -11.85 6.45 23.33
C GLN A 35 -11.30 7.26 22.14
N ILE A 36 -10.78 6.59 21.11
CA ILE A 36 -10.28 7.27 19.90
C ILE A 36 -11.38 8.05 19.19
N ILE A 37 -12.59 7.49 19.09
CA ILE A 37 -13.73 8.17 18.49
C ILE A 37 -14.11 9.41 19.31
N VAL A 38 -14.24 9.27 20.65
CA VAL A 38 -14.57 10.40 21.54
C VAL A 38 -13.51 11.49 21.44
N GLN A 39 -12.23 11.15 21.56
CA GLN A 39 -11.15 12.12 21.42
C GLN A 39 -11.15 12.80 20.04
N GLY A 40 -11.34 12.02 18.96
CA GLY A 40 -11.43 12.56 17.61
C GLY A 40 -12.58 13.56 17.44
N LEU A 41 -13.70 13.36 18.14
CA LEU A 41 -14.85 14.27 18.09
C LEU A 41 -14.72 15.48 19.03
N THR A 42 -14.01 15.31 20.15
CA THR A 42 -13.87 16.37 21.17
C THR A 42 -12.66 17.27 20.95
N GLU A 43 -11.64 16.78 20.22
CA GLU A 43 -10.42 17.53 19.94
C GLU A 43 -10.37 17.95 18.46
N PRO A 44 -10.70 19.23 18.14
CA PRO A 44 -10.73 19.69 16.74
C PRO A 44 -9.41 19.49 15.98
N GLY A 45 -8.27 19.58 16.68
CA GLY A 45 -6.95 19.34 16.09
C GLY A 45 -6.76 17.90 15.65
N LEU A 46 -7.21 16.92 16.42
CA LEU A 46 -7.16 15.50 16.09
C LEU A 46 -8.14 15.16 14.96
N LEU A 47 -9.34 15.72 15.01
CA LEU A 47 -10.32 15.56 13.94
C LEU A 47 -9.79 16.07 12.60
N MET A 48 -9.18 17.25 12.56
CA MET A 48 -8.60 17.81 11.33
C MET A 48 -7.44 16.97 10.79
N LYS A 49 -6.59 16.44 11.66
CA LYS A 49 -5.53 15.49 11.26
C LYS A 49 -6.13 14.20 10.66
N GLY A 50 -7.15 13.66 11.29
CA GLY A 50 -7.87 12.46 10.79
C GLY A 50 -8.54 12.71 9.44
N LEU A 51 -9.19 13.85 9.26
CA LEU A 51 -9.80 14.24 7.98
C LEU A 51 -8.75 14.43 6.88
N ALA A 52 -7.64 15.12 7.18
CA ALA A 52 -6.54 15.30 6.23
C ALA A 52 -5.94 13.95 5.78
N PHE A 53 -5.71 13.03 6.71
CA PHE A 53 -5.25 11.68 6.42
C PHE A 53 -6.25 10.92 5.55
N SER A 54 -7.51 10.84 5.98
CA SER A 54 -8.55 10.07 5.31
C SER A 54 -8.83 10.62 3.91
N ALA A 55 -8.97 11.93 3.76
CA ALA A 55 -9.22 12.56 2.47
C ALA A 55 -8.06 12.31 1.48
N SER A 56 -6.81 12.42 1.95
CA SER A 56 -5.62 12.19 1.14
C SER A 56 -5.53 10.72 0.71
N LEU A 57 -5.69 9.78 1.63
CA LEU A 57 -5.62 8.37 1.33
C LEU A 57 -6.75 7.92 0.39
N LEU A 58 -7.99 8.35 0.68
CA LEU A 58 -9.14 8.06 -0.17
C LEU A 58 -8.98 8.67 -1.58
N ALA A 59 -8.40 9.87 -1.70
CA ALA A 59 -8.12 10.45 -3.01
C ALA A 59 -7.14 9.58 -3.82
N ILE A 60 -6.05 9.10 -3.19
CA ILE A 60 -5.07 8.21 -3.84
C ILE A 60 -5.72 6.89 -4.27
N LEU A 61 -6.45 6.24 -3.38
CA LEU A 61 -7.10 4.96 -3.66
C LEU A 61 -8.23 5.10 -4.69
N THR A 62 -9.02 6.17 -4.61
CA THR A 62 -10.07 6.46 -5.61
C THR A 62 -9.46 6.70 -6.98
N ALA A 63 -8.37 7.45 -7.07
CA ALA A 63 -7.68 7.69 -8.34
C ALA A 63 -7.15 6.38 -8.92
N HIS A 64 -6.60 5.49 -8.08
CA HIS A 64 -6.14 4.17 -8.49
C HIS A 64 -7.28 3.36 -9.14
N GLU A 65 -8.38 3.15 -8.43
CA GLU A 65 -9.52 2.38 -8.95
C GLU A 65 -10.22 3.07 -10.13
N ALA A 66 -10.27 4.40 -10.13
CA ALA A 66 -10.80 5.16 -11.25
C ALA A 66 -9.96 4.99 -12.51
N GLY A 67 -8.63 4.87 -12.37
CA GLY A 67 -7.73 4.55 -13.47
C GLY A 67 -8.13 3.23 -14.15
N HIS A 68 -8.29 2.16 -13.39
CA HIS A 68 -8.76 0.87 -13.87
C HIS A 68 -10.16 0.97 -14.51
N TYR A 69 -11.09 1.63 -13.83
CA TYR A 69 -12.46 1.78 -14.32
C TYR A 69 -12.52 2.52 -15.66
N ILE A 70 -11.80 3.63 -15.79
CA ILE A 70 -11.75 4.41 -17.03
C ILE A 70 -11.13 3.60 -18.16
N ALA A 71 -10.05 2.84 -17.87
CA ALA A 71 -9.44 1.95 -18.85
C ALA A 71 -10.41 0.82 -19.27
N CYS A 72 -11.13 0.19 -18.32
CA CYS A 72 -12.17 -0.78 -18.63
C CYS A 72 -13.23 -0.19 -19.58
N ARG A 73 -13.73 1.01 -19.27
CA ARG A 73 -14.74 1.70 -20.11
C ARG A 73 -14.24 1.97 -21.52
N ARG A 74 -12.97 2.34 -21.69
CA ARG A 74 -12.35 2.55 -23.01
C ARG A 74 -12.32 1.30 -23.88
N TYR A 75 -12.19 0.13 -23.25
CA TYR A 75 -12.18 -1.16 -23.96
C TYR A 75 -13.53 -1.85 -24.02
N GLY A 76 -14.62 -1.19 -23.60
CA GLY A 76 -15.95 -1.80 -23.53
C GLY A 76 -16.05 -2.93 -22.51
N VAL A 77 -15.13 -2.99 -21.55
CA VAL A 77 -15.13 -3.96 -20.46
C VAL A 77 -16.07 -3.48 -19.36
N GLU A 78 -17.05 -4.30 -19.01
CA GLU A 78 -17.96 -3.99 -17.91
C GLU A 78 -17.25 -4.12 -16.57
N ALA A 79 -17.32 -3.06 -15.76
CA ALA A 79 -16.79 -3.03 -14.41
C ALA A 79 -17.73 -2.26 -13.48
N THR A 80 -17.69 -2.59 -12.19
CA THR A 80 -18.39 -1.80 -11.16
C THR A 80 -17.72 -0.45 -10.97
N LEU A 81 -18.45 0.50 -10.42
CA LEU A 81 -17.82 1.69 -9.82
C LEU A 81 -16.88 1.24 -8.68
N PRO A 82 -15.84 2.03 -8.38
CA PRO A 82 -15.00 1.81 -7.21
C PRO A 82 -15.82 1.73 -5.93
N PHE A 83 -15.54 0.74 -5.10
CA PHE A 83 -16.10 0.62 -3.76
C PHE A 83 -15.02 0.31 -2.75
N PHE A 84 -15.20 0.79 -1.54
CA PHE A 84 -14.25 0.63 -0.44
C PHE A 84 -14.74 -0.45 0.51
N ILE A 85 -13.84 -1.31 0.97
CA ILE A 85 -14.12 -2.26 2.04
C ILE A 85 -13.67 -1.61 3.35
N PRO A 86 -14.59 -1.21 4.25
CA PRO A 86 -14.20 -0.61 5.51
C PRO A 86 -13.42 -1.63 6.35
N ALA A 87 -12.32 -1.20 6.93
CA ALA A 87 -11.58 -1.99 7.89
C ALA A 87 -12.10 -1.74 9.31
N PRO A 88 -11.89 -2.68 10.23
CA PRO A 88 -12.17 -2.45 11.65
C PRO A 88 -11.43 -1.21 12.15
N PRO A 89 -12.00 -0.45 13.08
CA PRO A 89 -11.29 0.65 13.74
C PRO A 89 -9.94 0.17 14.27
N LEU A 90 -8.96 1.05 14.40
CA LEU A 90 -7.56 0.76 14.71
C LEU A 90 -6.73 0.10 13.58
N PHE A 91 -7.33 -0.28 12.47
CA PHE A 91 -6.57 -0.67 11.30
C PHE A 91 -5.94 0.60 10.66
N LEU A 92 -4.62 0.57 10.48
CA LEU A 92 -3.82 1.76 10.12
C LEU A 92 -4.36 2.54 8.92
N ALA A 93 -4.85 1.84 7.89
CA ALA A 93 -5.36 2.47 6.68
C ALA A 93 -6.87 2.83 6.74
N GLY A 94 -7.62 2.36 7.76
CA GLY A 94 -9.07 2.57 7.88
C GLY A 94 -9.91 1.85 6.81
N THR A 95 -9.26 1.20 5.84
CA THR A 95 -9.90 0.42 4.77
C THR A 95 -9.01 -0.76 4.39
N PHE A 96 -9.62 -1.87 3.97
CA PHE A 96 -8.91 -2.99 3.33
C PHE A 96 -8.59 -2.72 1.85
N GLY A 97 -8.83 -1.53 1.37
CA GLY A 97 -8.59 -1.09 0.00
C GLY A 97 -9.87 -0.69 -0.72
N ALA A 98 -9.67 -0.18 -1.92
CA ALA A 98 -10.71 0.09 -2.88
C ALA A 98 -10.65 -0.99 -3.97
N PHE A 99 -11.78 -1.34 -4.55
CA PHE A 99 -11.86 -2.38 -5.56
C PHE A 99 -12.86 -2.02 -6.65
N ILE A 100 -12.55 -2.45 -7.87
CA ILE A 100 -13.53 -2.60 -8.95
C ILE A 100 -13.72 -4.09 -9.24
N LYS A 101 -14.92 -4.51 -9.60
CA LYS A 101 -15.20 -5.87 -10.06
C LYS A 101 -15.38 -5.84 -11.58
N ILE A 102 -14.45 -6.47 -12.30
CA ILE A 102 -14.57 -6.69 -13.74
C ILE A 102 -15.60 -7.79 -13.98
N LYS A 103 -16.62 -7.52 -14.83
CA LYS A 103 -17.77 -8.39 -15.06
C LYS A 103 -17.72 -9.10 -16.42
N SER A 104 -16.98 -8.55 -17.37
CA SER A 104 -16.85 -9.12 -18.71
C SER A 104 -15.40 -9.54 -19.01
N PRO A 105 -15.19 -10.48 -19.95
CA PRO A 105 -13.85 -10.88 -20.36
C PRO A 105 -13.05 -9.69 -20.91
N ILE A 106 -11.74 -9.70 -20.67
CA ILE A 106 -10.83 -8.68 -21.23
C ILE A 106 -10.51 -9.08 -22.68
N PRO A 107 -10.76 -8.20 -23.67
CA PRO A 107 -10.79 -8.58 -25.09
C PRO A 107 -9.41 -8.89 -25.68
N SER A 108 -8.35 -8.26 -25.18
CA SER A 108 -6.99 -8.38 -25.79
C SER A 108 -5.88 -8.22 -24.78
N ARG A 109 -4.65 -8.62 -25.16
CA ARG A 109 -3.42 -8.36 -24.38
C ARG A 109 -3.18 -6.87 -24.16
N ARG A 110 -3.51 -6.03 -25.16
CA ARG A 110 -3.38 -4.57 -25.06
C ARG A 110 -4.32 -4.02 -24.00
N ALA A 111 -5.59 -4.47 -24.00
CA ALA A 111 -6.56 -4.09 -22.99
C ALA A 111 -6.13 -4.52 -21.60
N LEU A 112 -5.63 -5.75 -21.45
CA LEU A 112 -5.14 -6.27 -20.17
C LEU A 112 -3.96 -5.44 -19.62
N PHE A 113 -3.01 -5.07 -20.50
CA PHE A 113 -1.90 -4.21 -20.13
C PHE A 113 -2.39 -2.83 -19.67
N ASP A 114 -3.19 -2.15 -20.53
CA ASP A 114 -3.62 -0.77 -20.27
C ASP A 114 -4.52 -0.70 -19.03
N ILE A 115 -5.40 -1.67 -18.81
CA ILE A 115 -6.22 -1.77 -17.59
C ILE A 115 -5.32 -2.01 -16.38
N GLY A 116 -4.37 -2.94 -16.47
CA GLY A 116 -3.49 -3.29 -15.34
C GLY A 116 -2.63 -2.12 -14.87
N VAL A 117 -2.08 -1.30 -15.78
CA VAL A 117 -1.19 -0.19 -15.38
C VAL A 117 -1.92 1.12 -15.06
N ALA A 118 -3.16 1.28 -15.53
CA ALA A 118 -3.89 2.55 -15.41
C ALA A 118 -4.16 2.94 -13.96
N GLY A 119 -4.51 1.97 -13.11
CA GLY A 119 -4.74 2.20 -11.68
C GLY A 119 -3.50 2.71 -10.94
N PRO A 120 -2.42 1.92 -10.90
CA PRO A 120 -1.18 2.33 -10.24
C PRO A 120 -0.64 3.67 -10.71
N LEU A 121 -0.69 3.94 -12.01
CA LEU A 121 -0.23 5.22 -12.56
C LEU A 121 -1.12 6.40 -12.11
N ALA A 122 -2.44 6.23 -12.14
CA ALA A 122 -3.37 7.27 -11.69
C ALA A 122 -3.24 7.52 -10.17
N GLY A 123 -3.16 6.46 -9.37
CA GLY A 123 -2.93 6.57 -7.94
C GLY A 123 -1.60 7.25 -7.60
N PHE A 124 -0.52 6.92 -8.33
CA PHE A 124 0.78 7.53 -8.15
C PHE A 124 0.77 9.04 -8.47
N VAL A 125 0.08 9.46 -9.53
CA VAL A 125 -0.06 10.89 -9.89
C VAL A 125 -0.68 11.69 -8.73
N VAL A 126 -1.64 11.12 -8.01
CA VAL A 126 -2.25 11.76 -6.84
C VAL A 126 -1.37 11.62 -5.60
N ALA A 127 -0.66 10.50 -5.44
CA ALA A 127 0.22 10.27 -4.31
C ALA A 127 1.42 11.25 -4.28
N VAL A 128 1.96 11.65 -5.45
CA VAL A 128 3.12 12.56 -5.53
C VAL A 128 2.85 13.90 -4.85
N PRO A 129 1.81 14.70 -5.17
CA PRO A 129 1.55 15.96 -4.49
C PRO A 129 1.28 15.77 -2.99
N VAL A 130 0.59 14.70 -2.58
CA VAL A 130 0.38 14.39 -1.15
C VAL A 130 1.70 14.08 -0.46
N ALA A 131 2.61 13.33 -1.11
CA ALA A 131 3.96 13.07 -0.61
C ALA A 131 4.79 14.36 -0.47
N VAL A 132 4.71 15.24 -1.46
CA VAL A 132 5.39 16.55 -1.40
C VAL A 132 4.93 17.35 -0.19
N ILE A 133 3.60 17.49 0.01
CA ILE A 133 3.04 18.18 1.18
C ILE A 133 3.49 17.47 2.46
N GLY A 134 3.43 16.14 2.50
CA GLY A 134 3.83 15.36 3.65
C GLY A 134 5.29 15.57 4.05
N VAL A 135 6.21 15.54 3.08
CA VAL A 135 7.64 15.79 3.32
C VAL A 135 7.92 17.23 3.75
N LEU A 136 7.29 18.21 3.09
CA LEU A 136 7.49 19.63 3.43
C LEU A 136 6.97 19.99 4.83
N LEU A 137 5.97 19.29 5.33
CA LEU A 137 5.40 19.47 6.67
C LEU A 137 6.04 18.58 7.75
N SER A 138 6.97 17.69 7.38
CA SER A 138 7.72 16.88 8.34
C SER A 138 8.65 17.76 9.19
N ARG A 139 8.80 17.40 10.47
CA ARG A 139 9.61 18.13 11.44
C ARG A 139 10.57 17.16 12.13
N PRO A 140 11.75 17.66 12.56
CA PRO A 140 12.59 16.88 13.46
C PRO A 140 11.83 16.56 14.74
N GLY A 141 11.88 15.33 15.16
CA GLY A 141 11.31 14.84 16.41
C GLY A 141 12.39 14.31 17.36
N PRO A 142 12.01 13.80 18.52
CA PRO A 142 12.92 13.15 19.44
C PRO A 142 13.49 11.87 18.84
N ALA A 143 14.69 11.48 19.29
CA ALA A 143 15.24 10.18 18.91
C ALA A 143 14.27 9.06 19.33
N PRO A 144 13.99 8.09 18.44
CA PRO A 144 13.05 7.04 18.75
C PRO A 144 13.60 6.15 19.89
N ALA A 145 12.69 5.71 20.77
CA ALA A 145 13.03 4.82 21.87
C ALA A 145 13.27 3.39 21.37
N GLU A 146 13.93 2.57 22.18
CA GLU A 146 14.03 1.12 21.97
C GLU A 146 12.63 0.51 21.85
N GLY A 147 12.45 -0.41 20.92
CA GLY A 147 11.15 -0.99 20.58
C GLY A 147 10.26 -0.11 19.70
N ALA A 148 10.69 1.07 19.31
CA ALA A 148 9.89 1.95 18.45
C ALA A 148 9.73 1.36 17.04
N ILE A 149 8.52 1.53 16.48
CA ILE A 149 8.20 1.14 15.10
C ILE A 149 8.60 2.27 14.16
N ILE A 150 9.50 1.97 13.23
CA ILE A 150 9.97 2.89 12.21
C ILE A 150 9.29 2.58 10.88
N PHE A 151 8.74 3.61 10.25
CA PHE A 151 8.22 3.57 8.89
C PHE A 151 9.33 4.04 7.94
N ASN A 152 9.87 3.10 7.18
CA ASN A 152 10.97 3.39 6.27
C ASN A 152 10.50 4.10 5.01
N ASP A 153 11.24 5.12 4.61
CA ASP A 153 10.91 5.96 3.46
C ASP A 153 11.16 5.26 2.13
N PRO A 154 10.16 5.20 1.25
CA PRO A 154 10.38 4.83 -0.14
C PRO A 154 11.25 5.87 -0.86
N LEU A 155 11.85 5.46 -1.98
CA LEU A 155 12.79 6.31 -2.73
C LEU A 155 12.19 7.66 -3.10
N LEU A 156 10.91 7.73 -3.43
CA LEU A 156 10.23 8.97 -3.76
C LEU A 156 10.34 10.00 -2.65
N PHE A 157 10.12 9.62 -1.37
CA PHE A 157 10.21 10.52 -0.22
C PHE A 157 11.62 11.09 -0.06
N ARG A 158 12.64 10.23 -0.19
CA ARG A 158 14.04 10.62 -0.11
C ARG A 158 14.43 11.61 -1.22
N LEU A 159 13.92 11.39 -2.43
CA LEU A 159 14.15 12.31 -3.55
C LEU A 159 13.48 13.66 -3.33
N ILE A 160 12.21 13.67 -2.88
CA ILE A 160 11.49 14.91 -2.56
C ILE A 160 12.23 15.67 -1.46
N ALA A 161 12.61 15.01 -0.37
CA ALA A 161 13.32 15.59 0.74
C ALA A 161 14.66 16.21 0.31
N ARG A 162 15.42 15.48 -0.53
CA ARG A 162 16.69 15.97 -1.07
C ARG A 162 16.52 17.21 -1.94
N VAL A 163 15.52 17.23 -2.81
CA VAL A 163 15.23 18.38 -3.68
C VAL A 163 14.73 19.58 -2.88
N ALA A 164 13.89 19.34 -1.87
CA ALA A 164 13.33 20.37 -1.01
C ALA A 164 14.28 20.86 0.10
N GLY A 165 15.42 20.19 0.30
CA GLY A 165 16.35 20.51 1.39
C GLY A 165 15.79 20.18 2.78
N VAL A 166 14.83 19.28 2.89
CA VAL A 166 14.22 18.85 4.16
C VAL A 166 14.99 17.62 4.68
N PRO A 167 15.56 17.68 5.89
CA PRO A 167 16.19 16.52 6.48
C PRO A 167 15.11 15.49 6.87
N LEU A 168 15.18 14.31 6.30
CA LEU A 168 14.39 13.14 6.71
C LEU A 168 15.34 12.12 7.32
N ASP A 169 15.10 11.80 8.57
CA ASP A 169 15.81 10.75 9.32
C ASP A 169 14.83 9.95 10.17
N VAL A 170 15.33 8.97 10.91
CA VAL A 170 14.51 8.09 11.76
C VAL A 170 13.79 8.82 12.90
N SER A 171 14.24 10.05 13.23
CA SER A 171 13.61 10.90 14.24
C SER A 171 12.55 11.86 13.66
N SER A 172 12.37 11.89 12.34
CA SER A 172 11.41 12.79 11.71
C SER A 172 9.98 12.45 12.08
N GLU A 173 9.23 13.46 12.55
CA GLU A 173 7.81 13.30 12.82
C GLU A 173 7.01 13.36 11.52
N GLY A 174 6.33 12.26 11.22
CA GLY A 174 5.37 12.18 10.13
C GLY A 174 4.09 12.95 10.47
N ASN A 175 3.41 13.43 9.44
CA ASN A 175 2.12 14.10 9.51
C ASN A 175 1.05 13.34 8.71
N PRO A 176 -0.24 13.73 8.77
CA PRO A 176 -1.32 13.03 8.09
C PRO A 176 -1.09 12.81 6.58
N PHE A 177 -0.55 13.78 5.87
CA PHE A 177 -0.25 13.68 4.44
C PHE A 177 0.91 12.72 4.18
N TYR A 178 1.94 12.76 5.03
CA TYR A 178 3.07 11.86 4.97
C TYR A 178 2.61 10.39 5.06
N PHE A 179 1.85 10.05 6.10
CA PHE A 179 1.36 8.69 6.28
C PHE A 179 0.35 8.26 5.20
N ALA A 180 -0.51 9.15 4.73
CA ALA A 180 -1.44 8.85 3.65
C ALA A 180 -0.69 8.52 2.34
N ALA A 181 0.32 9.32 1.98
CA ALA A 181 1.14 9.07 0.81
C ALA A 181 2.00 7.81 0.97
N TRP A 182 2.57 7.57 2.17
CA TRP A 182 3.34 6.38 2.48
C TRP A 182 2.51 5.11 2.27
N ILE A 183 1.29 5.05 2.82
CA ILE A 183 0.36 3.93 2.61
C ILE A 183 -0.03 3.82 1.13
N GLY A 184 -0.32 4.93 0.47
CA GLY A 184 -0.66 4.96 -0.95
C GLY A 184 0.45 4.39 -1.84
N LEU A 185 1.71 4.75 -1.57
CA LEU A 185 2.88 4.20 -2.27
C LEU A 185 3.10 2.73 -1.95
N LEU A 186 2.89 2.32 -0.70
CA LEU A 186 2.95 0.92 -0.29
C LEU A 186 1.95 0.07 -1.07
N VAL A 187 0.69 0.51 -1.15
CA VAL A 187 -0.36 -0.16 -1.93
C VAL A 187 -0.02 -0.18 -3.42
N THR A 188 0.47 0.93 -3.97
CA THR A 188 0.91 1.02 -5.38
C THR A 188 2.03 0.04 -5.67
N SER A 189 3.04 -0.04 -4.80
CA SER A 189 4.17 -0.97 -4.97
C SER A 189 3.74 -2.43 -4.87
N LEU A 190 2.83 -2.76 -3.95
CA LEU A 190 2.25 -4.11 -3.84
C LEU A 190 1.50 -4.50 -5.10
N ASN A 191 0.64 -3.63 -5.62
CA ASN A 191 -0.13 -3.88 -6.83
C ASN A 191 0.78 -4.01 -8.06
N LEU A 192 1.90 -3.32 -8.10
CA LEU A 192 2.88 -3.41 -9.18
C LEU A 192 3.83 -4.61 -9.08
N MET A 193 3.73 -5.44 -8.03
CA MET A 193 4.46 -6.72 -7.98
C MET A 193 4.12 -7.60 -9.17
N PRO A 194 5.13 -8.20 -9.85
CA PRO A 194 4.93 -8.95 -11.09
C PRO A 194 4.41 -10.38 -10.82
N VAL A 195 3.39 -10.52 -9.98
CA VAL A 195 2.93 -11.82 -9.47
C VAL A 195 1.42 -11.99 -9.62
N GLY A 196 1.00 -13.14 -10.13
CA GLY A 196 -0.40 -13.57 -10.16
C GLY A 196 -1.33 -12.57 -10.84
N GLN A 197 -2.40 -12.19 -10.15
CA GLN A 197 -3.42 -11.25 -10.65
C GLN A 197 -3.23 -9.81 -10.18
N LEU A 198 -2.09 -9.49 -9.57
CA LEU A 198 -1.75 -8.10 -9.26
C LEU A 198 -1.57 -7.29 -10.56
N ASP A 199 -1.68 -5.99 -10.49
CA ASP A 199 -1.58 -5.10 -11.65
C ASP A 199 -0.26 -5.26 -12.40
N GLY A 200 0.86 -5.36 -11.67
CA GLY A 200 2.16 -5.72 -12.23
C GLY A 200 2.19 -7.14 -12.82
N GLY A 201 1.38 -8.05 -12.30
CA GLY A 201 1.14 -9.38 -12.87
C GLY A 201 0.46 -9.29 -14.25
N HIS A 202 -0.59 -8.47 -14.37
CA HIS A 202 -1.25 -8.21 -15.66
C HIS A 202 -0.31 -7.56 -16.67
N ALA A 203 0.51 -6.59 -16.23
CA ALA A 203 1.51 -5.95 -17.08
C ALA A 203 2.57 -6.95 -17.58
N THR A 204 3.17 -7.75 -16.70
CA THR A 204 4.19 -8.75 -17.06
C THR A 204 3.64 -9.87 -17.93
N PHE A 205 2.42 -10.33 -17.65
CA PHE A 205 1.74 -11.31 -18.52
C PHE A 205 1.53 -10.75 -19.92
N SER A 206 1.09 -9.51 -20.03
CA SER A 206 0.85 -8.84 -21.30
C SER A 206 2.13 -8.57 -22.07
N LEU A 207 3.25 -8.26 -21.39
CA LEU A 207 4.54 -7.98 -22.02
C LEU A 207 5.24 -9.26 -22.48
N PHE A 208 5.31 -10.28 -21.63
CA PHE A 208 6.21 -11.41 -21.80
C PHE A 208 5.50 -12.75 -22.03
N GLY A 209 4.17 -12.79 -21.84
CA GLY A 209 3.37 -13.99 -21.97
C GLY A 209 3.42 -14.91 -20.73
N ALA A 210 2.62 -15.97 -20.77
CA ALA A 210 2.35 -16.82 -19.59
C ALA A 210 3.58 -17.49 -18.98
N ARG A 211 4.50 -18.01 -19.84
CA ARG A 211 5.70 -18.71 -19.32
C ARG A 211 6.65 -17.77 -18.60
N ALA A 212 6.96 -16.63 -19.20
CA ALA A 212 7.84 -15.64 -18.59
C ALA A 212 7.20 -15.00 -17.35
N HIS A 213 5.91 -14.67 -17.40
CA HIS A 213 5.17 -14.19 -16.24
C HIS A 213 5.27 -15.15 -15.04
N LYS A 214 5.05 -16.47 -15.26
CA LYS A 214 5.18 -17.47 -14.19
C LYS A 214 6.60 -17.50 -13.61
N LEU A 215 7.62 -17.45 -14.45
CA LEU A 215 9.02 -17.43 -14.01
C LEU A 215 9.32 -16.17 -13.20
N ILE A 216 8.97 -14.99 -13.72
CA ILE A 216 9.18 -13.69 -13.06
C ILE A 216 8.47 -13.66 -11.71
N GLY A 217 7.21 -14.11 -11.66
CA GLY A 217 6.44 -14.16 -10.41
C GLY A 217 7.04 -15.13 -9.39
N THR A 218 7.55 -16.27 -9.84
CA THR A 218 8.24 -17.24 -8.96
C THR A 218 9.55 -16.64 -8.41
N VAL A 219 10.35 -16.01 -9.26
CA VAL A 219 11.58 -15.32 -8.84
C VAL A 219 11.26 -14.20 -7.85
N ALA A 220 10.26 -13.36 -8.14
CA ALA A 220 9.83 -12.30 -7.23
C ALA A 220 9.41 -12.84 -5.86
N PHE A 221 8.65 -13.94 -5.83
CA PHE A 221 8.24 -14.59 -4.58
C PHE A 221 9.46 -15.08 -3.77
N PHE A 222 10.40 -15.80 -4.39
CA PHE A 222 11.58 -16.29 -3.67
C PHE A 222 12.48 -15.13 -3.21
N THR A 223 12.65 -14.09 -4.03
CA THR A 223 13.39 -12.88 -3.65
C THR A 223 12.75 -12.22 -2.42
N MET A 224 11.43 -12.00 -2.44
CA MET A 224 10.74 -11.40 -1.30
C MET A 224 10.74 -12.28 -0.06
N SER A 225 10.64 -13.61 -0.23
CA SER A 225 10.73 -14.55 0.90
C SER A 225 12.14 -14.52 1.53
N THR A 226 13.18 -14.47 0.72
CA THR A 226 14.57 -14.32 1.20
C THR A 226 14.75 -12.99 1.92
N LEU A 227 14.27 -11.89 1.33
CA LEU A 227 14.32 -10.57 1.96
C LEU A 227 13.52 -10.52 3.27
N ALA A 228 12.39 -11.24 3.37
CA ALA A 228 11.63 -11.34 4.61
C ALA A 228 12.45 -11.99 5.74
N VAL A 229 13.15 -13.09 5.42
CA VAL A 229 14.03 -13.77 6.39
C VAL A 229 15.21 -12.87 6.78
N LEU A 230 15.88 -12.26 5.81
CA LEU A 230 17.00 -11.37 6.06
C LEU A 230 16.57 -10.11 6.83
N GLY A 231 15.40 -9.55 6.50
CA GLY A 231 14.83 -8.41 7.21
C GLY A 231 14.52 -8.74 8.68
N TRP A 232 14.01 -9.94 8.93
CA TRP A 232 13.82 -10.43 10.29
C TRP A 232 15.15 -10.58 11.04
N MET A 233 16.16 -11.18 10.40
CA MET A 233 17.46 -11.46 11.04
C MET A 233 18.30 -10.20 11.30
N TRP A 234 18.21 -9.17 10.46
CA TRP A 234 19.10 -8.00 10.50
C TRP A 234 18.43 -6.71 10.97
N HIS A 235 17.13 -6.62 10.91
CA HIS A 235 16.38 -5.38 11.14
C HIS A 235 15.11 -5.57 11.98
N SER A 236 14.92 -6.75 12.57
CA SER A 236 13.70 -7.10 13.32
C SER A 236 12.41 -6.69 12.59
N ALA A 237 12.42 -6.87 11.23
CA ALA A 237 11.38 -6.41 10.33
C ALA A 237 10.38 -7.53 9.97
N PRO A 238 9.28 -7.73 10.71
CA PRO A 238 8.29 -8.78 10.44
C PRO A 238 7.45 -8.51 9.19
N SER A 239 7.43 -7.26 8.70
CA SER A 239 6.61 -6.84 7.56
C SER A 239 6.88 -7.60 6.26
N GLY A 240 8.10 -8.11 6.07
CA GLY A 240 8.47 -8.91 4.91
C GLY A 240 7.69 -10.22 4.79
N PHE A 241 7.32 -10.85 5.90
CA PHE A 241 6.53 -12.09 5.88
C PHE A 241 5.12 -11.88 5.33
N LEU A 242 4.50 -10.72 5.60
CA LEU A 242 3.20 -10.37 5.02
C LEU A 242 3.27 -10.34 3.49
N TYR A 243 4.33 -9.74 2.92
CA TYR A 243 4.56 -9.77 1.47
C TYR A 243 4.72 -11.19 0.95
N ALA A 244 5.55 -12.02 1.60
CA ALA A 244 5.78 -13.38 1.18
C ALA A 244 4.47 -14.21 1.17
N VAL A 245 3.64 -14.08 2.21
CA VAL A 245 2.33 -14.75 2.30
C VAL A 245 1.40 -14.26 1.18
N LEU A 246 1.28 -12.95 0.98
CA LEU A 246 0.45 -12.38 -0.09
C LEU A 246 0.87 -12.91 -1.46
N LEU A 247 2.17 -12.88 -1.76
CA LEU A 247 2.70 -13.37 -3.03
C LEU A 247 2.51 -14.89 -3.20
N ALA A 248 2.63 -15.67 -2.12
CA ALA A 248 2.36 -17.11 -2.14
C ALA A 248 0.89 -17.42 -2.53
N VAL A 249 -0.05 -16.64 -1.99
CA VAL A 249 -1.47 -16.74 -2.35
C VAL A 249 -1.68 -16.35 -3.81
N MET A 250 -1.10 -15.23 -4.24
CA MET A 250 -1.23 -14.73 -5.61
C MET A 250 -0.64 -15.68 -6.64
N LEU A 251 0.47 -16.37 -6.35
CA LEU A 251 1.06 -17.38 -7.24
C LEU A 251 0.16 -18.60 -7.50
N ARG A 252 -0.73 -18.91 -6.54
CA ARG A 252 -1.71 -20.02 -6.70
C ARG A 252 -2.93 -19.63 -7.53
N MET A 253 -3.19 -18.35 -7.69
CA MET A 253 -4.31 -17.86 -8.48
C MET A 253 -3.99 -17.97 -9.97
N ARG A 254 -4.90 -18.60 -10.74
CA ARG A 254 -4.75 -18.68 -12.19
C ARG A 254 -4.95 -17.30 -12.80
N HIS A 255 -4.02 -16.88 -13.66
CA HIS A 255 -4.14 -15.62 -14.38
C HIS A 255 -5.34 -15.69 -15.35
N PRO A 256 -6.22 -14.67 -15.40
CA PRO A 256 -7.31 -14.63 -16.36
C PRO A 256 -6.74 -14.67 -17.79
N GLN A 257 -7.37 -15.46 -18.65
CA GLN A 257 -7.00 -15.52 -20.06
C GLN A 257 -7.47 -14.22 -20.74
N ALA A 258 -6.52 -13.41 -21.20
CA ALA A 258 -6.83 -12.37 -22.19
C ALA A 258 -7.10 -13.04 -23.54
N GLY A 259 -7.93 -12.42 -24.37
CA GLY A 259 -8.23 -12.92 -25.72
C GLY A 259 -6.98 -13.33 -26.51
N THR A 260 -7.14 -14.21 -27.49
CA THR A 260 -6.09 -14.89 -28.24
C THR A 260 -5.24 -13.99 -29.14
N GLU A 261 -5.44 -12.69 -29.10
CA GLU A 261 -4.75 -11.70 -29.92
C GLU A 261 -3.25 -11.67 -29.61
N ARG A 262 -2.44 -12.07 -30.59
CA ARG A 262 -0.96 -12.12 -30.48
C ARG A 262 -0.27 -10.82 -30.93
N ASP A 263 -1.03 -9.77 -31.16
CA ASP A 263 -0.50 -8.51 -31.65
C ASP A 263 0.55 -7.90 -30.68
N PRO A 264 1.64 -7.37 -31.22
CA PRO A 264 2.63 -6.69 -30.40
C PRO A 264 2.01 -5.48 -29.69
N LEU A 265 2.45 -5.20 -28.46
CA LEU A 265 1.93 -4.09 -27.65
C LEU A 265 2.23 -2.72 -28.25
N GLY A 266 3.26 -2.61 -29.06
CA GLY A 266 3.71 -1.35 -29.67
C GLY A 266 4.61 -0.50 -28.75
N ASN A 267 5.37 0.41 -29.37
CA ASN A 267 6.41 1.20 -28.65
C ASN A 267 5.84 2.12 -27.57
N ALA A 268 4.63 2.66 -27.78
CA ALA A 268 4.00 3.52 -26.80
C ALA A 268 3.72 2.78 -25.46
N ARG A 269 3.22 1.53 -25.53
CA ARG A 269 2.99 0.71 -24.33
C ARG A 269 4.29 0.25 -23.68
N LEU A 270 5.34 0.06 -24.48
CA LEU A 270 6.65 -0.24 -23.93
C LEU A 270 7.19 0.95 -23.12
N ALA A 271 7.02 2.18 -23.62
CA ALA A 271 7.36 3.37 -22.84
C ALA A 271 6.53 3.48 -21.54
N VAL A 272 5.23 3.19 -21.61
CA VAL A 272 4.37 3.14 -20.38
C VAL A 272 4.86 2.06 -19.43
N ALA A 273 5.30 0.89 -19.92
CA ALA A 273 5.86 -0.16 -19.07
C ALA A 273 7.14 0.30 -18.34
N VAL A 274 8.00 1.04 -19.01
CA VAL A 274 9.19 1.65 -18.38
C VAL A 274 8.78 2.67 -17.33
N CYS A 275 7.80 3.55 -17.60
CA CYS A 275 7.27 4.47 -16.61
C CYS A 275 6.67 3.74 -15.39
N THR A 276 5.95 2.65 -15.65
CA THR A 276 5.36 1.81 -14.57
C THR A 276 6.45 1.17 -13.70
N LEU A 277 7.53 0.70 -14.32
CA LEU A 277 8.69 0.19 -13.57
C LEU A 277 9.36 1.28 -12.74
N LEU A 278 9.48 2.50 -13.25
CA LEU A 278 9.99 3.64 -12.48
C LEU A 278 9.08 3.96 -11.29
N VAL A 279 7.76 3.96 -11.49
CA VAL A 279 6.79 4.13 -10.39
C VAL A 279 6.97 3.04 -9.33
N PHE A 280 7.15 1.77 -9.73
CA PHE A 280 7.45 0.69 -8.80
C PHE A 280 8.72 0.96 -8.00
N ILE A 281 9.83 1.32 -8.65
CA ILE A 281 11.11 1.61 -7.99
C ILE A 281 10.98 2.78 -7.01
N LEU A 282 10.25 3.82 -7.37
CA LEU A 282 10.04 5.00 -6.52
C LEU A 282 9.16 4.72 -5.30
N SER A 283 8.24 3.76 -5.41
CA SER A 283 7.26 3.43 -4.38
C SER A 283 7.68 2.27 -3.49
N PHE A 284 8.53 1.37 -3.99
CA PHE A 284 8.87 0.13 -3.33
C PHE A 284 9.98 0.32 -2.28
N TRP A 285 9.77 -0.28 -1.11
CA TRP A 285 10.81 -0.50 -0.11
C TRP A 285 10.68 -1.93 0.45
N PRO A 286 11.78 -2.71 0.50
CA PRO A 286 11.71 -4.12 0.91
C PRO A 286 11.37 -4.31 2.40
N PHE A 287 11.71 -3.34 3.25
CA PHE A 287 11.46 -3.37 4.68
C PHE A 287 10.67 -2.12 5.11
N PRO A 288 9.37 -2.02 4.77
CA PRO A 288 8.60 -0.80 4.99
C PRO A 288 8.44 -0.48 6.48
N ILE A 289 8.49 -1.48 7.34
CA ILE A 289 8.37 -1.33 8.80
C ILE A 289 9.49 -2.11 9.46
N THR A 290 10.25 -1.43 10.32
CA THR A 290 11.31 -2.02 11.16
C THR A 290 11.09 -1.64 12.61
N ILE A 291 11.71 -2.37 13.54
CA ILE A 291 11.67 -2.11 14.98
C ILE A 291 13.08 -1.77 15.43
N ILE A 292 13.25 -0.73 16.24
CA ILE A 292 14.54 -0.38 16.83
C ILE A 292 14.83 -1.35 17.96
N GLU A 293 16.02 -1.98 17.91
CA GLU A 293 16.56 -2.81 18.99
C GLU A 293 17.30 -1.98 20.02
#